data_13ca047dfe471e8fa65c018df8ad1e52
#
_entry.id   13ca047dfe471e8fa65c018df8ad1e52
#
_cell.length_a   1.000
_cell.length_b   1.000
_cell.length_c   1.000
_cell.angle_alpha   90.00
_cell.angle_beta   90.00
_cell.angle_gamma   90.00
#
_symmetry.space_group_name_H-M   'P 1'
#
loop_
_entity.id
_entity.type
_entity.pdbx_description
1 polymer ?
#
loop_
_entity_poly.entity_id
_entity_poly.type
_entity_poly.pdbx_seq_one_letter_code
_entity_poly.pdbx_strand_id
1 'polypeptide(L)'
;MSDKTIEMIFGSSERVKIIKLFVFNPEKTFSPEAVGVWMALSKARVQKEIKKLARAELIVRKGRGFAVNKDCAYLPSLREFLASTNPDDEEIVRRLKGVGKLQLVILAGIFIQNPESRLDILIVADKINKTRLAHAIRSLESHVGKELLFSVFDRTDFKYRFDMKDKLIMDVLEFPHEKALNKLGI
;
A
#
# COMPACT_ATOMS: atom_id res chain seq x y z
N MET A 1 -15.88 2.13 0.98
CA MET A 1 -16.60 0.87 0.63
C MET A 1 -16.05 -0.27 1.46
N SER A 2 -16.89 -1.13 2.03
CA SER A 2 -16.41 -2.16 2.95
C SER A 2 -15.54 -3.19 2.23
N ASP A 3 -14.34 -3.49 2.75
CA ASP A 3 -13.47 -4.59 2.31
C ASP A 3 -14.26 -5.91 2.09
N LYS A 4 -15.29 -6.15 2.90
CA LYS A 4 -16.16 -7.33 2.77
C LYS A 4 -16.83 -7.47 1.41
N THR A 5 -17.29 -6.37 0.79
CA THR A 5 -17.95 -6.44 -0.53
C THR A 5 -16.95 -6.91 -1.59
N ILE A 6 -15.75 -6.36 -1.57
CA ILE A 6 -14.68 -6.73 -2.51
C ILE A 6 -14.23 -8.18 -2.28
N GLU A 7 -14.08 -8.58 -1.03
CA GLU A 7 -13.76 -9.96 -0.67
C GLU A 7 -14.83 -10.95 -1.14
N MET A 8 -16.10 -10.59 -1.03
CA MET A 8 -17.21 -11.43 -1.51
C MET A 8 -17.21 -11.55 -3.04
N ILE A 9 -17.00 -10.46 -3.77
CA ILE A 9 -16.94 -10.46 -5.25
C ILE A 9 -15.78 -11.35 -5.73
N PHE A 10 -14.60 -11.23 -5.14
CA PHE A 10 -13.41 -11.98 -5.52
C PHE A 10 -13.28 -13.34 -4.81
N GLY A 11 -14.11 -13.60 -3.80
CA GLY A 11 -14.21 -14.86 -3.07
C GLY A 11 -13.23 -15.04 -1.92
N SER A 12 -12.26 -14.15 -1.72
CA SER A 12 -11.44 -14.09 -0.50
C SER A 12 -10.57 -12.84 -0.46
N SER A 13 -10.26 -12.35 0.76
CA SER A 13 -9.31 -11.23 0.96
C SER A 13 -7.91 -11.56 0.46
N GLU A 14 -7.48 -12.80 0.64
CA GLU A 14 -6.18 -13.29 0.18
C GLU A 14 -6.04 -13.15 -1.34
N ARG A 15 -7.10 -13.51 -2.08
CA ARG A 15 -7.11 -13.37 -3.55
C ARG A 15 -7.04 -11.92 -3.98
N VAL A 16 -7.81 -11.03 -3.36
CA VAL A 16 -7.78 -9.59 -3.65
C VAL A 16 -6.37 -9.03 -3.48
N LYS A 17 -5.71 -9.33 -2.36
CA LYS A 17 -4.34 -8.89 -2.09
C LYS A 17 -3.34 -9.43 -3.11
N ILE A 18 -3.44 -10.70 -3.47
CA ILE A 18 -2.56 -11.30 -4.50
C ILE A 18 -2.82 -10.66 -5.87
N ILE A 19 -4.07 -10.42 -6.25
CA ILE A 19 -4.40 -9.70 -7.48
C ILE A 19 -3.77 -8.31 -7.48
N LYS A 20 -3.96 -7.54 -6.40
CA LYS A 20 -3.35 -6.21 -6.25
C LYS A 20 -1.83 -6.26 -6.41
N LEU A 21 -1.15 -7.24 -5.78
CA LEU A 21 0.30 -7.40 -5.89
C LEU A 21 0.74 -7.52 -7.36
N PHE A 22 0.06 -8.33 -8.16
CA PHE A 22 0.44 -8.48 -9.57
C PHE A 22 0.05 -7.26 -10.41
N VAL A 23 -1.16 -6.74 -10.23
CA VAL A 23 -1.72 -5.63 -11.02
C VAL A 23 -0.94 -4.32 -10.81
N PHE A 24 -0.52 -4.05 -9.58
CA PHE A 24 0.22 -2.81 -9.25
C PHE A 24 1.74 -2.92 -9.45
N ASN A 25 2.26 -4.10 -9.80
CA ASN A 25 3.67 -4.31 -10.09
C ASN A 25 3.87 -5.00 -11.47
N PRO A 26 3.44 -4.39 -12.58
CA PRO A 26 3.37 -5.06 -13.88
C PRO A 26 4.74 -5.45 -14.46
N GLU A 27 5.82 -4.82 -13.97
CA GLU A 27 7.18 -5.12 -14.40
C GLU A 27 7.87 -6.20 -13.55
N LYS A 28 7.29 -6.53 -12.38
CA LYS A 28 7.88 -7.48 -11.44
C LYS A 28 7.40 -8.90 -11.72
N THR A 29 8.27 -9.86 -11.42
CA THR A 29 7.96 -11.29 -11.41
C THR A 29 8.07 -11.79 -9.98
N PHE A 30 7.05 -12.51 -9.51
CA PHE A 30 7.01 -13.03 -8.15
C PHE A 30 7.02 -14.55 -8.15
N SER A 31 7.92 -15.17 -7.37
CA SER A 31 7.81 -16.58 -7.08
C SER A 31 6.68 -16.84 -6.07
N PRO A 32 6.09 -18.04 -6.03
CA PRO A 32 5.09 -18.37 -5.02
C PRO A 32 5.57 -18.17 -3.59
N GLU A 33 6.87 -18.39 -3.34
CA GLU A 33 7.52 -18.16 -2.05
C GLU A 33 7.53 -16.66 -1.71
N ALA A 34 7.92 -15.80 -2.68
CA ALA A 34 7.93 -14.35 -2.50
C ALA A 34 6.52 -13.82 -2.20
N VAL A 35 5.50 -14.31 -2.91
CA VAL A 35 4.09 -13.96 -2.64
C VAL A 35 3.70 -14.38 -1.21
N GLY A 36 4.12 -15.57 -0.78
CA GLY A 36 3.85 -16.08 0.56
C GLY A 36 4.46 -15.20 1.66
N VAL A 37 5.70 -14.78 1.49
CA VAL A 37 6.38 -13.86 2.41
C VAL A 37 5.68 -12.50 2.43
N TRP A 38 5.37 -11.95 1.27
CA TRP A 38 4.71 -10.65 1.15
C TRP A 38 3.33 -10.62 1.83
N MET A 39 2.55 -11.66 1.63
CA MET A 39 1.17 -11.74 2.11
C MET A 39 1.03 -12.41 3.49
N ALA A 40 2.13 -12.90 4.06
CA ALA A 40 2.13 -13.73 5.26
C ALA A 40 1.19 -14.97 5.12
N LEU A 41 1.25 -15.62 3.95
CA LEU A 41 0.41 -16.78 3.62
C LEU A 41 1.25 -18.05 3.50
N SER A 42 0.62 -19.19 3.83
CA SER A 42 1.23 -20.49 3.63
C SER A 42 1.39 -20.82 2.13
N LYS A 43 2.43 -21.59 1.79
CA LYS A 43 2.72 -22.03 0.43
C LYS A 43 1.51 -22.68 -0.26
N ALA A 44 0.75 -23.50 0.45
CA ALA A 44 -0.43 -24.18 -0.10
C ALA A 44 -1.54 -23.20 -0.51
N ARG A 45 -1.79 -22.16 0.32
CA ARG A 45 -2.79 -21.12 0.01
C ARG A 45 -2.35 -20.29 -1.21
N VAL A 46 -1.10 -19.86 -1.24
CA VAL A 46 -0.54 -19.12 -2.39
C VAL A 46 -0.65 -19.92 -3.68
N GLN A 47 -0.24 -21.18 -3.68
CA GLN A 47 -0.31 -22.05 -4.87
C GLN A 47 -1.74 -22.24 -5.38
N LYS A 48 -2.71 -22.37 -4.46
CA LYS A 48 -4.14 -22.48 -4.82
C LYS A 48 -4.63 -21.23 -5.56
N GLU A 49 -4.28 -20.05 -5.05
CA GLU A 49 -4.73 -18.79 -5.66
C GLU A 49 -3.97 -18.49 -6.96
N ILE A 50 -2.66 -18.70 -7.01
CA ILE A 50 -1.87 -18.57 -8.25
C ILE A 50 -2.42 -19.46 -9.37
N LYS A 51 -2.76 -20.72 -9.07
CA LYS A 51 -3.37 -21.62 -10.07
C LYS A 51 -4.69 -21.07 -10.62
N LYS A 52 -5.52 -20.47 -9.78
CA LYS A 52 -6.79 -19.86 -10.22
C LYS A 52 -6.54 -18.64 -11.11
N LEU A 53 -5.64 -17.76 -10.69
CA LEU A 53 -5.32 -16.53 -11.42
C LEU A 53 -4.66 -16.83 -12.76
N ALA A 54 -3.82 -17.88 -12.82
CA ALA A 54 -3.22 -18.34 -14.07
C ALA A 54 -4.25 -18.97 -15.03
N ARG A 55 -5.23 -19.74 -14.51
CA ARG A 55 -6.33 -20.27 -15.32
C ARG A 55 -7.26 -19.17 -15.84
N ALA A 56 -7.40 -18.07 -15.10
CA ALA A 56 -8.14 -16.89 -15.53
C ALA A 56 -7.34 -15.98 -16.46
N GLU A 57 -6.13 -16.39 -16.84
CA GLU A 57 -5.21 -15.62 -17.70
C GLU A 57 -4.87 -14.21 -17.18
N LEU A 58 -5.10 -13.96 -15.91
CA LEU A 58 -4.73 -12.68 -15.29
C LEU A 58 -3.22 -12.61 -15.00
N ILE A 59 -2.60 -13.75 -14.71
CA ILE A 59 -1.16 -13.88 -14.55
C ILE A 59 -0.60 -14.94 -15.46
N VAL A 60 0.63 -14.76 -15.91
CA VAL A 60 1.34 -15.71 -16.78
C VAL A 60 2.63 -16.16 -16.12
N ARG A 61 3.08 -17.36 -16.44
CA ARG A 61 4.35 -17.89 -15.97
C ARG A 61 5.51 -17.17 -16.67
N LYS A 62 6.45 -16.66 -15.90
CA LYS A 62 7.67 -16.01 -16.40
C LYS A 62 8.88 -16.54 -15.64
N GLY A 63 9.68 -17.37 -16.29
CA GLY A 63 10.80 -18.07 -15.66
C GLY A 63 10.36 -18.92 -14.47
N ARG A 64 10.94 -18.67 -13.30
CA ARG A 64 10.63 -19.40 -12.05
C ARG A 64 9.46 -18.80 -11.26
N GLY A 65 8.80 -17.75 -11.78
CA GLY A 65 7.70 -17.08 -11.11
C GLY A 65 6.52 -16.78 -12.02
N PHE A 66 5.73 -15.82 -11.61
CA PHE A 66 4.56 -15.33 -12.33
C PHE A 66 4.61 -13.81 -12.43
N ALA A 67 4.07 -13.26 -13.50
CA ALA A 67 3.87 -11.84 -13.72
C ALA A 67 2.41 -11.59 -14.12
N VAL A 68 1.95 -10.35 -14.01
CA VAL A 68 0.65 -9.98 -14.57
C VAL A 68 0.66 -10.18 -16.08
N ASN A 69 -0.45 -10.68 -16.62
CA ASN A 69 -0.64 -10.79 -18.07
C ASN A 69 -0.96 -9.41 -18.64
N LYS A 70 -0.01 -8.78 -19.32
CA LYS A 70 -0.17 -7.44 -19.91
C LYS A 70 -1.17 -7.42 -21.06
N ASP A 71 -1.43 -8.59 -21.69
CA ASP A 71 -2.36 -8.73 -22.81
C ASP A 71 -3.80 -8.99 -22.33
N CYS A 72 -4.03 -9.06 -21.02
CA CYS A 72 -5.37 -9.19 -20.46
C CYS A 72 -6.18 -7.92 -20.74
N ALA A 73 -7.21 -8.02 -21.57
CA ALA A 73 -8.04 -6.88 -22.02
C ALA A 73 -8.68 -6.10 -20.86
N TYR A 74 -8.93 -6.76 -19.73
CA TYR A 74 -9.57 -6.15 -18.55
C TYR A 74 -8.56 -5.56 -17.56
N LEU A 75 -7.25 -5.67 -17.80
CA LEU A 75 -6.23 -5.23 -16.86
C LEU A 75 -6.31 -3.75 -16.51
N PRO A 76 -6.53 -2.80 -17.45
CA PRO A 76 -6.66 -1.39 -17.14
C PRO A 76 -7.84 -1.12 -16.21
N SER A 77 -9.03 -1.61 -16.55
CA SER A 77 -10.25 -1.41 -15.75
C SER A 77 -10.16 -2.08 -14.37
N LEU A 78 -9.53 -3.27 -14.30
CA LEU A 78 -9.29 -3.95 -13.04
C LEU A 78 -8.33 -3.16 -12.14
N ARG A 79 -7.30 -2.57 -12.73
CA ARG A 79 -6.34 -1.72 -12.01
C ARG A 79 -7.02 -0.49 -11.41
N GLU A 80 -7.83 0.21 -12.19
CA GLU A 80 -8.58 1.37 -11.73
C GLU A 80 -9.57 1.00 -10.62
N PHE A 81 -10.34 -0.07 -10.82
CA PHE A 81 -11.24 -0.58 -9.80
C PHE A 81 -10.51 -0.93 -8.49
N LEU A 82 -9.39 -1.66 -8.57
CA LEU A 82 -8.63 -2.05 -7.38
C LEU A 82 -7.97 -0.83 -6.69
N ALA A 83 -7.60 0.20 -7.43
CA ALA A 83 -7.08 1.44 -6.85
C ALA A 83 -8.14 2.17 -6.01
N SER A 84 -9.41 2.15 -6.44
CA SER A 84 -10.51 2.72 -5.66
C SER A 84 -10.86 1.95 -4.39
N THR A 85 -10.27 0.77 -4.18
CA THR A 85 -10.47 -0.09 -3.00
C THR A 85 -9.34 0.01 -1.99
N ASN A 86 -8.53 1.08 -2.02
CA ASN A 86 -7.52 1.33 -0.99
C ASN A 86 -8.19 1.66 0.34
N PRO A 87 -7.50 1.37 1.48
CA PRO A 87 -8.04 1.70 2.79
C PRO A 87 -8.27 3.22 2.91
N ASP A 88 -9.34 3.58 3.59
CA ASP A 88 -9.64 4.97 3.90
C ASP A 88 -8.75 5.51 5.03
N ASP A 89 -8.83 6.82 5.24
CA ASP A 89 -8.05 7.55 6.22
C ASP A 89 -8.16 6.97 7.63
N GLU A 90 -9.38 6.62 8.05
CA GLU A 90 -9.64 6.08 9.38
C GLU A 90 -8.97 4.71 9.55
N GLU A 91 -9.04 3.88 8.53
CA GLU A 91 -8.41 2.57 8.54
C GLU A 91 -6.88 2.68 8.57
N ILE A 92 -6.29 3.59 7.77
CA ILE A 92 -4.85 3.83 7.76
C ILE A 92 -4.39 4.30 9.14
N VAL A 93 -5.04 5.31 9.72
CA VAL A 93 -4.73 5.80 11.06
C VAL A 93 -4.89 4.70 12.11
N ARG A 94 -5.93 3.85 11.99
CA ARG A 94 -6.16 2.71 12.88
C ARG A 94 -5.01 1.70 12.81
N ARG A 95 -4.50 1.37 11.61
CA ARG A 95 -3.36 0.47 11.41
C ARG A 95 -2.06 1.02 11.97
N LEU A 96 -1.91 2.34 12.00
CA LEU A 96 -0.77 3.03 12.60
C LEU A 96 -0.87 3.16 14.13
N LYS A 97 -2.00 2.76 14.75
CA LYS A 97 -2.13 2.78 16.22
C LYS A 97 -1.04 1.91 16.87
N GLY A 98 -0.38 2.50 17.87
CA GLY A 98 0.71 1.85 18.61
C GLY A 98 2.10 2.02 17.99
N VAL A 99 2.22 2.66 16.82
CA VAL A 99 3.52 3.09 16.27
C VAL A 99 4.18 4.13 17.17
N GLY A 100 3.39 4.99 17.77
CA GLY A 100 3.78 6.08 18.67
C GLY A 100 2.58 6.97 18.96
N LYS A 101 2.79 8.12 19.55
CA LYS A 101 1.75 9.15 19.70
C LYS A 101 1.65 9.92 18.38
N LEU A 102 0.74 9.51 17.50
CA LEU A 102 0.53 10.12 16.19
C LEU A 102 0.14 11.60 16.32
N GLN A 103 0.80 12.47 15.56
CA GLN A 103 0.59 13.90 15.49
C GLN A 103 0.09 14.34 14.11
N LEU A 104 0.62 13.76 13.05
CA LEU A 104 0.26 14.03 11.67
C LEU A 104 0.37 12.75 10.83
N VAL A 105 -0.58 12.52 9.96
CA VAL A 105 -0.52 11.51 8.91
C VAL A 105 -1.02 12.15 7.64
N ILE A 106 -0.15 12.25 6.64
CA ILE A 106 -0.47 12.75 5.32
C ILE A 106 -0.42 11.60 4.34
N LEU A 107 -1.44 11.48 3.51
CA LEU A 107 -1.57 10.52 2.43
C LEU A 107 -1.35 11.22 1.10
N ALA A 108 -0.57 10.60 0.24
CA ALA A 108 -0.26 11.08 -1.10
C ALA A 108 -0.10 9.87 -2.03
N GLY A 109 0.52 10.04 -3.18
CA GLY A 109 0.91 8.95 -4.06
C GLY A 109 -0.21 7.96 -4.36
N ILE A 110 -0.01 6.71 -4.00
CA ILE A 110 -0.94 5.63 -4.31
C ILE A 110 -2.30 5.77 -3.61
N PHE A 111 -2.35 6.45 -2.46
CA PHE A 111 -3.60 6.62 -1.71
C PHE A 111 -4.55 7.62 -2.37
N ILE A 112 -4.01 8.61 -3.06
CA ILE A 112 -4.79 9.64 -3.80
C ILE A 112 -4.66 9.47 -5.32
N GLN A 113 -4.12 8.33 -5.79
CA GLN A 113 -3.91 8.01 -7.19
C GLN A 113 -3.04 9.04 -7.95
N ASN A 114 -2.08 9.66 -7.27
CA ASN A 114 -1.13 10.60 -7.86
C ASN A 114 0.27 9.96 -7.98
N PRO A 115 0.66 9.44 -9.16
CA PRO A 115 1.95 8.77 -9.34
C PRO A 115 3.16 9.71 -9.27
N GLU A 116 2.95 11.03 -9.38
CA GLU A 116 4.02 12.04 -9.34
C GLU A 116 4.47 12.36 -7.91
N SER A 117 3.75 11.91 -6.91
CA SER A 117 4.09 12.15 -5.50
C SER A 117 5.39 11.46 -5.12
N ARG A 118 6.24 12.15 -4.38
CA ARG A 118 7.51 11.61 -3.87
C ARG A 118 7.35 10.61 -2.73
N LEU A 119 6.24 10.72 -2.00
CA LEU A 119 5.87 9.82 -0.92
C LEU A 119 4.43 9.36 -1.11
N ASP A 120 4.15 8.17 -0.59
CA ASP A 120 2.78 7.69 -0.43
C ASP A 120 2.21 8.07 0.94
N ILE A 121 3.07 8.12 1.97
CA ILE A 121 2.65 8.44 3.32
C ILE A 121 3.75 9.18 4.10
N LEU A 122 3.38 10.27 4.78
CA LEU A 122 4.22 10.97 5.74
C LEU A 122 3.61 10.83 7.13
N ILE A 123 4.43 10.40 8.09
CA ILE A 123 4.00 10.13 9.46
C ILE A 123 4.82 10.98 10.42
N VAL A 124 4.15 11.73 11.30
CA VAL A 124 4.79 12.39 12.43
C VAL A 124 4.25 11.80 13.72
N ALA A 125 5.14 11.28 14.55
CA ALA A 125 4.75 10.66 15.83
C ALA A 125 5.82 10.81 16.89
N ASP A 126 5.41 11.03 18.15
CA ASP A 126 6.31 11.01 19.29
C ASP A 126 6.53 9.56 19.77
N LYS A 127 7.72 9.27 20.29
CA LYS A 127 8.11 7.95 20.85
C LYS A 127 7.86 6.80 19.88
N ILE A 128 8.42 6.89 18.68
CA ILE A 128 8.24 5.92 17.60
C ILE A 128 8.79 4.55 17.97
N ASN A 129 7.93 3.54 17.91
CA ASN A 129 8.32 2.13 18.00
C ASN A 129 8.61 1.58 16.60
N LYS A 130 9.89 1.42 16.28
CA LYS A 130 10.35 0.97 14.94
C LYS A 130 9.78 -0.39 14.52
N THR A 131 9.65 -1.32 15.44
CA THR A 131 9.11 -2.66 15.15
C THR A 131 7.62 -2.58 14.78
N ARG A 132 6.83 -1.84 15.55
CA ARG A 132 5.41 -1.63 15.26
C ARG A 132 5.20 -0.85 13.96
N LEU A 133 6.05 0.15 13.70
CA LEU A 133 6.06 0.89 12.44
C LEU A 133 6.27 -0.07 11.25
N ALA A 134 7.31 -0.90 11.30
CA ALA A 134 7.60 -1.87 10.25
C ALA A 134 6.43 -2.85 10.00
N HIS A 135 5.77 -3.31 11.07
CA HIS A 135 4.57 -4.15 10.96
C HIS A 135 3.38 -3.39 10.34
N ALA A 136 3.15 -2.15 10.75
CA ALA A 136 2.05 -1.34 10.22
C ALA A 136 2.25 -1.05 8.72
N ILE A 137 3.46 -0.65 8.31
CA ILE A 137 3.81 -0.41 6.90
C ILE A 137 3.62 -1.69 6.08
N ARG A 138 4.17 -2.84 6.51
CA ARG A 138 3.97 -4.12 5.81
C ARG A 138 2.50 -4.50 5.69
N SER A 139 1.70 -4.24 6.72
CA SER A 139 0.25 -4.47 6.68
C SER A 139 -0.43 -3.59 5.62
N LEU A 140 -0.06 -2.32 5.51
CA LEU A 140 -0.56 -1.41 4.48
C LEU A 140 -0.10 -1.85 3.09
N GLU A 141 1.18 -2.14 2.90
CA GLU A 141 1.75 -2.65 1.64
C GLU A 141 1.05 -3.92 1.14
N SER A 142 0.82 -4.88 2.06
CA SER A 142 0.08 -6.10 1.73
C SER A 142 -1.37 -5.81 1.29
N HIS A 143 -1.99 -4.76 1.82
CA HIS A 143 -3.36 -4.37 1.48
C HIS A 143 -3.45 -3.62 0.16
N VAL A 144 -2.49 -2.70 -0.06
CA VAL A 144 -2.37 -1.90 -1.27
C VAL A 144 -1.81 -2.72 -2.45
N GLY A 145 -0.99 -3.75 -2.16
CA GLY A 145 -0.34 -4.59 -3.17
C GLY A 145 0.94 -4.00 -3.75
N LYS A 146 1.50 -2.96 -3.12
CA LYS A 146 2.73 -2.28 -3.57
C LYS A 146 3.57 -1.83 -2.39
N GLU A 147 4.88 -1.75 -2.56
CA GLU A 147 5.78 -1.09 -1.62
C GLU A 147 5.42 0.39 -1.49
N LEU A 148 5.40 0.89 -0.26
CA LEU A 148 5.08 2.27 0.04
C LEU A 148 6.35 3.12 0.19
N LEU A 149 6.37 4.25 -0.47
CA LEU A 149 7.35 5.30 -0.24
C LEU A 149 6.87 6.12 0.97
N PHE A 150 7.57 6.00 2.11
CA PHE A 150 7.16 6.68 3.31
C PHE A 150 8.29 7.41 4.01
N SER A 151 7.94 8.45 4.75
CA SER A 151 8.84 9.14 5.69
C SER A 151 8.22 9.26 7.06
N VAL A 152 9.06 9.14 8.08
CA VAL A 152 8.63 9.19 9.47
C VAL A 152 9.55 10.15 10.24
N PHE A 153 8.94 11.09 10.93
CA PHE A 153 9.63 12.11 11.75
C PHE A 153 9.10 12.08 13.17
N ASP A 154 9.94 12.43 14.13
CA ASP A 154 9.42 12.90 15.40
C ASP A 154 8.93 14.36 15.27
N ARG A 155 8.17 14.81 16.28
CA ARG A 155 7.56 16.14 16.25
C ARG A 155 8.60 17.27 16.16
N THR A 156 9.74 17.11 16.81
CA THR A 156 10.80 18.13 16.87
C THR A 156 11.52 18.23 15.52
N ASP A 157 11.91 17.07 14.95
CA ASP A 157 12.57 17.00 13.65
C ASP A 157 11.64 17.52 12.54
N PHE A 158 10.36 17.11 12.57
CA PHE A 158 9.38 17.60 11.60
C PHE A 158 9.23 19.13 11.67
N LYS A 159 9.07 19.69 12.88
CA LYS A 159 8.95 21.14 13.05
C LYS A 159 10.18 21.88 12.55
N TYR A 160 11.37 21.43 12.91
CA TYR A 160 12.63 22.01 12.44
C TYR A 160 12.70 22.02 10.90
N ARG A 161 12.42 20.87 10.25
CA ARG A 161 12.43 20.77 8.79
C ARG A 161 11.36 21.61 8.11
N PHE A 162 10.18 21.70 8.72
CA PHE A 162 9.09 22.54 8.24
C PHE A 162 9.47 24.03 8.26
N ASP A 163 10.04 24.50 9.38
CA ASP A 163 10.50 25.88 9.56
C ASP A 163 11.65 26.23 8.58
N MET A 164 12.53 25.26 8.30
CA MET A 164 13.63 25.37 7.32
C MET A 164 13.21 25.19 5.87
N LYS A 165 11.91 24.97 5.60
CA LYS A 165 11.36 24.70 4.27
C LYS A 165 12.05 23.52 3.56
N ASP A 166 12.26 22.44 4.31
CA ASP A 166 12.83 21.20 3.76
C ASP A 166 12.05 20.76 2.51
N LYS A 167 12.79 20.48 1.45
CA LYS A 167 12.22 20.21 0.14
C LYS A 167 11.23 19.04 0.15
N LEU A 168 11.53 17.97 0.88
CA LEU A 168 10.64 16.80 0.96
C LEU A 168 9.29 17.18 1.59
N ILE A 169 9.34 17.93 2.70
CA ILE A 169 8.13 18.35 3.42
C ILE A 169 7.34 19.34 2.57
N MET A 170 8.00 20.31 1.93
CA MET A 170 7.33 21.28 1.07
C MET A 170 6.69 20.57 -0.14
N ASP A 171 7.42 19.68 -0.82
CA ASP A 171 6.87 18.92 -1.94
C ASP A 171 5.59 18.15 -1.54
N VAL A 172 5.56 17.53 -0.34
CA VAL A 172 4.37 16.80 0.12
C VAL A 172 3.20 17.74 0.45
N LEU A 173 3.47 18.95 0.96
CA LEU A 173 2.45 19.91 1.38
C LEU A 173 1.93 20.79 0.23
N GLU A 174 2.75 21.06 -0.77
CA GLU A 174 2.40 21.91 -1.94
C GLU A 174 1.67 21.12 -3.04
N PHE A 175 1.96 19.82 -3.16
CA PHE A 175 1.28 18.95 -4.13
C PHE A 175 -0.01 18.32 -3.54
N PRO A 176 -0.86 17.73 -4.37
CA PRO A 176 -2.10 17.09 -3.90
C PRO A 176 -1.81 16.06 -2.81
N HIS A 177 -2.49 16.19 -1.68
CA HIS A 177 -2.39 15.28 -0.53
C HIS A 177 -3.67 15.31 0.31
N GLU A 178 -3.87 14.32 1.15
CA GLU A 178 -4.93 14.24 2.14
C GLU A 178 -4.34 14.16 3.56
N LYS A 179 -4.97 14.83 4.51
CA LYS A 179 -4.53 14.84 5.92
C LYS A 179 -5.41 13.90 6.74
N ALA A 180 -5.08 12.60 6.74
CA ALA A 180 -5.81 11.60 7.50
C ALA A 180 -5.80 11.85 9.02
N LEU A 181 -4.75 12.47 9.53
CA LEU A 181 -4.67 12.97 10.91
C LEU A 181 -3.86 14.26 10.93
N ASN A 182 -4.40 15.31 11.55
CA ASN A 182 -3.68 16.56 11.73
C ASN A 182 -3.94 17.15 13.12
N LYS A 183 -2.98 16.96 14.05
CA LYS A 183 -2.96 17.57 15.39
C LYS A 183 -1.95 18.72 15.51
N LEU A 184 -1.22 18.97 14.42
CA LEU A 184 -0.22 20.05 14.38
C LEU A 184 -0.80 21.36 13.87
N GLY A 185 -1.97 21.32 13.22
CA GLY A 185 -2.66 22.52 12.73
C GLY A 185 -2.02 23.13 11.48
N ILE A 186 -1.34 22.33 10.67
CA ILE A 186 -0.69 22.77 9.44
C ILE A 186 -1.56 22.51 8.21
#